data_e3537b4e13459529c8248f424c0e30ff
#
_entry.id   e3537b4e13459529c8248f424c0e30ff
#
_cell.length_a   1.000
_cell.length_b   1.000
_cell.length_c   1.000
_cell.angle_alpha   90.00
_cell.angle_beta   90.00
_cell.angle_gamma   90.00
#
_symmetry.space_group_name_H-M   'P 1'
#
loop_
_entity.id
_entity.type
_entity.pdbx_description
1 polymer ?
#
loop_
_entity_poly.entity_id
_entity_poly.type
_entity_poly.pdbx_seq_one_letter_code
_entity_poly.pdbx_strand_id
1 'polypeptide(L)'
;FLNHKKRIVKNAIVSYSIPLIVVLVISTIVLYFAGDVILEFVFNEKMSKYSTLLILMVFYKNFSMISSLPKISFIIYNKIQIKLSFLIIHTLISSVFLLLSNSLLQLIIVLSFFELLLFLSLSIFSYKLFKN
;
A
#
# COMPACT_ATOMS: atom_id res chain seq x y z
N PHE A 1 -7.55 23.98 -21.17
CA PHE A 1 -7.69 22.52 -21.44
C PHE A 1 -6.90 21.67 -20.45
N LEU A 2 -5.65 22.00 -20.18
CA LEU A 2 -4.77 21.23 -19.26
C LEU A 2 -5.28 21.27 -17.81
N ASN A 3 -5.71 22.43 -17.32
CA ASN A 3 -6.21 22.59 -15.95
C ASN A 3 -7.54 21.85 -15.72
N HIS A 4 -8.37 21.73 -16.75
CA HIS A 4 -9.61 20.96 -16.67
C HIS A 4 -9.31 19.46 -16.52
N LYS A 5 -8.38 18.90 -17.31
CA LYS A 5 -7.94 17.52 -17.20
C LYS A 5 -7.33 17.24 -15.83
N LYS A 6 -6.47 18.12 -15.30
CA LYS A 6 -5.88 17.99 -13.96
C LYS A 6 -6.96 17.88 -12.88
N ARG A 7 -7.99 18.73 -12.93
CA ARG A 7 -9.10 18.74 -11.97
C ARG A 7 -9.93 17.46 -12.03
N ILE A 8 -10.23 16.95 -13.22
CA ILE A 8 -10.97 15.70 -13.39
C ILE A 8 -10.19 14.54 -12.77
N VAL A 9 -8.90 14.46 -13.05
CA VAL A 9 -8.04 13.38 -12.53
C VAL A 9 -7.91 13.45 -11.00
N LYS A 10 -7.70 14.65 -10.45
CA LYS A 10 -7.67 14.84 -9.00
C LYS A 10 -8.97 14.36 -8.35
N ASN A 11 -10.11 14.78 -8.89
CA ASN A 11 -11.41 14.38 -8.36
C ASN A 11 -11.63 12.86 -8.48
N ALA A 12 -11.24 12.26 -9.61
CA ALA A 12 -11.31 10.82 -9.77
C ALA A 12 -10.45 10.07 -8.74
N ILE A 13 -9.19 10.47 -8.55
CA ILE A 13 -8.30 9.84 -7.56
C ILE A 13 -8.91 9.94 -6.16
N VAL A 14 -9.39 11.13 -5.75
CA VAL A 14 -10.01 11.31 -4.43
C VAL A 14 -11.28 10.46 -4.30
N SER A 15 -12.14 10.47 -5.33
CA SER A 15 -13.40 9.72 -5.34
C SER A 15 -13.20 8.20 -5.22
N TYR A 16 -12.15 7.65 -5.83
CA TYR A 16 -11.82 6.22 -5.72
C TYR A 16 -11.01 5.88 -4.47
N SER A 17 -10.24 6.82 -3.92
CA SER A 17 -9.41 6.58 -2.74
C SER A 17 -10.26 6.34 -1.49
N ILE A 18 -11.33 7.11 -1.29
CA ILE A 18 -12.16 7.02 -0.09
C ILE A 18 -12.81 5.64 0.06
N PRO A 19 -13.61 5.15 -0.93
CA PRO A 19 -14.21 3.82 -0.82
C PRO A 19 -13.16 2.70 -0.73
N LEU A 20 -12.03 2.84 -1.40
CA LEU A 20 -10.94 1.86 -1.31
C LEU A 20 -10.40 1.80 0.13
N ILE A 21 -10.07 2.93 0.74
CA ILE A 21 -9.59 2.99 2.13
C ILE A 21 -10.62 2.40 3.08
N VAL A 22 -11.90 2.70 2.91
CA VAL A 22 -12.98 2.14 3.74
C VAL A 22 -13.01 0.62 3.64
N VAL A 23 -12.98 0.06 2.42
CA VAL A 23 -12.96 -1.39 2.21
C VAL A 23 -11.73 -2.03 2.85
N LEU A 24 -10.55 -1.39 2.74
CA LEU A 24 -9.31 -1.90 3.29
C LEU A 24 -9.31 -1.88 4.83
N VAL A 25 -9.87 -0.82 5.43
CA VAL A 25 -10.04 -0.75 6.89
C VAL A 25 -11.00 -1.83 7.37
N ILE A 26 -12.16 -1.96 6.72
CA ILE A 26 -13.15 -2.99 7.08
C ILE A 26 -12.55 -4.39 6.94
N SER A 27 -11.86 -4.69 5.83
CA SER A 27 -11.24 -6.01 5.63
C SER A 27 -10.20 -6.33 6.71
N THR A 28 -9.40 -5.34 7.12
CA THR A 28 -8.41 -5.52 8.19
C THR A 28 -9.08 -5.77 9.54
N ILE A 29 -10.16 -5.04 9.86
CA ILE A 29 -10.93 -5.24 11.09
C ILE A 29 -11.57 -6.64 11.11
N VAL A 30 -12.20 -7.05 10.01
CA VAL A 30 -12.82 -8.38 9.91
C VAL A 30 -11.78 -9.48 10.11
N LEU A 31 -10.61 -9.37 9.49
CA LEU A 31 -9.55 -10.35 9.65
C LEU A 31 -8.94 -10.33 11.06
N TYR A 32 -8.90 -9.19 11.72
CA TYR A 32 -8.43 -9.11 13.10
C TYR A 32 -9.32 -9.91 14.06
N PHE A 33 -10.65 -9.81 13.89
CA PHE A 33 -11.60 -10.51 14.76
C PHE A 33 -11.94 -11.94 14.32
N ALA A 34 -11.88 -12.24 13.04
CA ALA A 34 -12.30 -13.52 12.48
C ALA A 34 -11.18 -14.30 11.80
N GLY A 35 -9.94 -13.81 11.83
CA GLY A 35 -8.82 -14.44 11.14
C GLY A 35 -8.54 -15.88 11.57
N ASP A 36 -8.62 -16.16 12.86
CA ASP A 36 -8.44 -17.51 13.42
C ASP A 36 -9.52 -18.45 12.87
N VAL A 37 -10.78 -18.03 12.95
CA VAL A 37 -11.94 -18.82 12.49
C VAL A 37 -11.88 -19.04 10.98
N ILE A 38 -11.49 -18.02 10.22
CA ILE A 38 -11.34 -18.11 8.76
C ILE A 38 -10.25 -19.11 8.39
N LEU A 39 -9.08 -19.05 9.06
CA LEU A 39 -8.00 -19.98 8.80
C LEU A 39 -8.34 -21.42 9.20
N GLU A 40 -9.00 -21.60 10.35
CA GLU A 40 -9.46 -22.89 10.79
C GLU A 40 -10.48 -23.50 9.82
N PHE A 41 -11.46 -22.72 9.37
CA PHE A 41 -12.49 -23.16 8.44
C PHE A 41 -11.95 -23.50 7.05
N VAL A 42 -11.01 -22.67 6.52
CA VAL A 42 -10.52 -22.82 5.14
C VAL A 42 -9.42 -23.89 5.06
N PHE A 43 -8.59 -24.01 6.09
CA PHE A 43 -7.42 -24.90 6.04
C PHE A 43 -7.50 -26.03 7.08
N ASN A 44 -7.38 -25.74 8.34
CA ASN A 44 -7.62 -26.60 9.51
C ASN A 44 -7.19 -25.86 10.80
N GLU A 45 -7.50 -26.45 11.97
CA GLU A 45 -7.14 -25.91 13.29
C GLU A 45 -5.64 -25.56 13.47
N LYS A 46 -4.73 -26.29 12.80
CA LYS A 46 -3.29 -26.03 12.91
C LYS A 46 -2.87 -24.71 12.29
N MET A 47 -3.70 -24.13 11.42
CA MET A 47 -3.40 -22.89 10.70
C MET A 47 -3.85 -21.63 11.45
N SER A 48 -4.70 -21.75 12.47
CA SER A 48 -5.18 -20.62 13.28
C SER A 48 -4.03 -19.82 13.91
N LYS A 49 -2.94 -20.51 14.33
CA LYS A 49 -1.72 -19.88 14.85
C LYS A 49 -1.03 -18.89 13.90
N TYR A 50 -1.38 -18.91 12.62
CA TYR A 50 -0.84 -18.00 11.62
C TYR A 50 -1.73 -16.79 11.31
N SER A 51 -2.79 -16.57 12.08
CA SER A 51 -3.73 -15.46 11.89
C SER A 51 -3.04 -14.10 11.91
N THR A 52 -2.12 -13.87 12.83
CA THR A 52 -1.32 -12.64 12.88
C THR A 52 -0.53 -12.43 11.57
N LEU A 53 0.04 -13.49 11.02
CA LEU A 53 0.76 -13.43 9.75
C LEU A 53 -0.19 -13.08 8.60
N LEU A 54 -1.37 -13.69 8.56
CA LEU A 54 -2.42 -13.38 7.57
C LEU A 54 -2.82 -11.91 7.62
N ILE A 55 -3.09 -11.39 8.83
CA ILE A 55 -3.47 -9.98 9.04
C ILE A 55 -2.38 -9.05 8.48
N LEU A 56 -1.12 -9.32 8.81
CA LEU A 56 0.01 -8.51 8.32
C LEU A 56 0.19 -8.60 6.81
N MET A 57 -0.02 -9.77 6.20
CA MET A 57 0.04 -9.93 4.74
C MET A 57 -1.07 -9.15 4.04
N VAL A 58 -2.30 -9.18 4.58
CA VAL A 58 -3.41 -8.40 4.04
C VAL A 58 -3.16 -6.91 4.22
N PHE A 59 -2.65 -6.49 5.36
CA PHE A 59 -2.26 -5.11 5.62
C PHE A 59 -1.21 -4.62 4.61
N TYR A 60 -0.14 -5.39 4.40
CA TYR A 60 0.87 -5.09 3.38
C TYR A 60 0.24 -4.96 1.99
N LYS A 61 -0.60 -5.92 1.60
CA LYS A 61 -1.26 -5.90 0.28
C LYS A 61 -2.16 -4.70 0.12
N ASN A 62 -2.89 -4.34 1.16
CA ASN A 62 -3.77 -3.18 1.19
C ASN A 62 -2.98 -1.88 0.98
N PHE A 63 -1.86 -1.69 1.69
CA PHE A 63 -1.00 -0.53 1.46
C PHE A 63 -0.40 -0.49 0.06
N SER A 64 0.00 -1.63 -0.47
CA SER A 64 0.49 -1.73 -1.84
C SER A 64 -0.57 -1.30 -2.87
N MET A 65 -1.83 -1.66 -2.66
CA MET A 65 -2.95 -1.22 -3.51
C MET A 65 -3.21 0.29 -3.39
N ILE A 66 -3.26 0.83 -2.18
CA ILE A 66 -3.46 2.28 -1.95
C ILE A 66 -2.29 3.08 -2.55
N SER A 67 -1.06 2.60 -2.43
CA SER A 67 0.13 3.27 -2.97
C SER A 67 0.13 3.37 -4.51
N SER A 68 -0.71 2.58 -5.20
CA SER A 68 -0.88 2.70 -6.64
C SER A 68 -1.55 4.01 -7.06
N LEU A 69 -2.41 4.59 -6.23
CA LEU A 69 -3.15 5.81 -6.54
C LEU A 69 -2.24 7.04 -6.76
N PRO A 70 -1.33 7.40 -5.85
CA PRO A 70 -0.40 8.50 -6.11
C PRO A 70 0.53 8.20 -7.28
N LYS A 71 0.86 6.92 -7.57
CA LYS A 71 1.69 6.53 -8.73
C LYS A 71 1.06 6.94 -10.06
N ILE A 72 -0.26 6.95 -10.16
CA ILE A 72 -1.01 7.37 -11.37
C ILE A 72 -0.79 8.85 -11.66
N SER A 73 -0.78 9.72 -10.64
CA SER A 73 -0.59 11.16 -10.84
C SER A 73 0.74 11.48 -11.54
N PHE A 74 1.82 10.76 -11.23
CA PHE A 74 3.11 10.98 -11.87
C PHE A 74 3.09 10.64 -13.36
N ILE A 75 2.28 9.66 -13.77
CA ILE A 75 2.10 9.31 -15.19
C ILE A 75 1.35 10.43 -15.90
N ILE A 76 0.25 10.92 -15.30
CA ILE A 76 -0.59 11.95 -15.89
C ILE A 76 0.14 13.28 -16.03
N TYR A 77 0.98 13.62 -15.07
CA TYR A 77 1.80 14.84 -15.09
C TYR A 77 3.12 14.69 -15.86
N ASN A 78 3.33 13.56 -16.53
CA ASN A 78 4.55 13.26 -17.27
C ASN A 78 5.84 13.36 -16.42
N LYS A 79 5.73 12.97 -15.14
CA LYS A 79 6.83 12.96 -14.16
C LYS A 79 7.28 11.54 -13.83
N ILE A 80 7.30 10.67 -14.84
CA ILE A 80 7.64 9.25 -14.71
C ILE A 80 9.04 9.05 -14.13
N GLN A 81 10.00 9.88 -14.50
CA GLN A 81 11.37 9.80 -14.00
C GLN A 81 11.44 9.97 -12.49
N ILE A 82 10.68 10.92 -11.93
CA ILE A 82 10.62 11.14 -10.48
C ILE A 82 10.03 9.90 -9.81
N LYS A 83 8.95 9.34 -10.34
CA LYS A 83 8.36 8.10 -9.85
C LYS A 83 9.37 6.95 -9.86
N LEU A 84 10.10 6.76 -10.96
CA LEU A 84 11.10 5.71 -11.09
C LEU A 84 12.23 5.87 -10.07
N SER A 85 12.72 7.10 -9.86
CA SER A 85 13.74 7.37 -8.84
C SER A 85 13.26 6.99 -7.44
N PHE A 86 12.02 7.34 -7.07
CA PHE A 86 11.44 6.92 -5.79
C PHE A 86 11.35 5.40 -5.66
N LEU A 87 10.91 4.71 -6.70
CA LEU A 87 10.79 3.25 -6.69
C LEU A 87 12.16 2.57 -6.57
N ILE A 88 13.17 3.05 -7.29
CA ILE A 88 14.54 2.51 -7.23
C ILE A 88 15.12 2.69 -5.83
N ILE A 89 15.07 3.91 -5.28
CA ILE A 89 15.58 4.21 -3.94
C ILE A 89 14.85 3.35 -2.89
N HIS A 90 13.53 3.29 -2.96
CA HIS A 90 12.72 2.48 -2.07
C HIS A 90 13.10 0.99 -2.15
N THR A 91 13.24 0.44 -3.36
CA THR A 91 13.62 -0.97 -3.55
C THR A 91 15.01 -1.26 -3.00
N LEU A 92 15.98 -0.38 -3.26
CA LEU A 92 17.35 -0.55 -2.74
C LEU A 92 17.38 -0.56 -1.22
N ILE A 93 16.73 0.42 -0.58
CA ILE A 93 16.72 0.52 0.87
C ILE A 93 15.96 -0.66 1.48
N SER A 94 14.76 -0.99 0.97
CA SER A 94 13.98 -2.11 1.48
C SER A 94 14.70 -3.45 1.32
N SER A 95 15.45 -3.65 0.23
CA SER A 95 16.24 -4.88 0.00
C SER A 95 17.30 -5.07 1.08
N VAL A 96 17.98 -4.02 1.53
CA VAL A 96 18.96 -4.12 2.62
C VAL A 96 18.28 -4.59 3.91
N PHE A 97 17.12 -4.00 4.26
CA PHE A 97 16.39 -4.41 5.47
C PHE A 97 15.82 -5.83 5.37
N LEU A 98 15.40 -6.25 4.16
CA LEU A 98 14.94 -7.62 3.94
C LEU A 98 16.05 -8.66 4.14
N LEU A 99 17.28 -8.34 3.72
CA LEU A 99 18.44 -9.21 3.96
C LEU A 99 18.79 -9.36 5.44
N LEU A 100 18.43 -8.38 6.26
CA LEU A 100 18.62 -8.40 7.71
C LEU A 100 17.48 -9.11 8.47
N SER A 101 16.40 -9.48 7.78
CA SER A 101 15.24 -10.12 8.39
C SER A 101 15.52 -11.60 8.68
N ASN A 102 15.40 -12.02 9.95
CA ASN A 102 15.67 -13.39 10.39
C ASN A 102 14.41 -14.26 10.49
N SER A 103 13.23 -13.69 10.28
CA SER A 103 11.96 -14.41 10.33
C SER A 103 10.95 -13.88 9.30
N LEU A 104 10.01 -14.76 8.93
CA LEU A 104 8.93 -14.39 8.00
C LEU A 104 8.09 -13.22 8.54
N LEU A 105 7.86 -13.18 9.84
CA LEU A 105 7.11 -12.10 10.48
C LEU A 105 7.87 -10.77 10.36
N GLN A 106 9.16 -10.72 10.63
CA GLN A 106 9.98 -9.53 10.48
C GLN A 106 10.01 -9.06 9.02
N LEU A 107 10.12 -9.98 8.07
CA LEU A 107 10.10 -9.69 6.65
C LEU A 107 8.81 -8.97 6.23
N ILE A 108 7.64 -9.45 6.68
CA ILE A 108 6.36 -8.84 6.34
C ILE A 108 6.19 -7.48 7.02
N ILE A 109 6.65 -7.32 8.27
CA ILE A 109 6.63 -6.03 8.97
C ILE A 109 7.48 -5.00 8.21
N VAL A 110 8.70 -5.39 7.81
CA VAL A 110 9.59 -4.53 7.02
C VAL A 110 8.95 -4.12 5.71
N LEU A 111 8.38 -5.06 4.95
CA LEU A 111 7.69 -4.77 3.70
C LEU A 111 6.51 -3.80 3.91
N SER A 112 5.69 -4.03 4.94
CA SER A 112 4.53 -3.17 5.26
C SER A 112 4.97 -1.76 5.61
N PHE A 113 6.03 -1.60 6.39
CA PHE A 113 6.58 -0.30 6.77
C PHE A 113 7.12 0.46 5.55
N PHE A 114 7.86 -0.21 4.67
CA PHE A 114 8.39 0.43 3.47
C PHE A 114 7.29 0.80 2.47
N GLU A 115 6.25 -0.02 2.31
CA GLU A 115 5.10 0.35 1.47
C GLU A 115 4.37 1.58 2.03
N LEU A 116 4.23 1.68 3.35
CA LEU A 116 3.68 2.87 3.99
C LEU A 116 4.53 4.11 3.71
N LEU A 117 5.85 4.02 3.86
CA LEU A 117 6.76 5.12 3.55
C LEU A 117 6.70 5.52 2.08
N LEU A 118 6.64 4.56 1.17
CA LEU A 118 6.48 4.82 -0.26
C LEU A 118 5.17 5.54 -0.54
N PHE A 119 4.07 5.08 0.05
CA PHE A 119 2.77 5.73 -0.08
C PHE A 119 2.80 7.17 0.41
N LEU A 120 3.35 7.44 1.60
CA LEU A 120 3.41 8.78 2.17
C LEU A 120 4.27 9.71 1.30
N SER A 121 5.46 9.28 0.90
CA SER A 121 6.36 10.08 0.07
C SER A 121 5.75 10.41 -1.29
N LEU A 122 5.18 9.42 -1.98
CA LEU A 122 4.51 9.64 -3.26
C LEU A 122 3.26 10.51 -3.12
N SER A 123 2.51 10.40 -2.02
CA SER A 123 1.33 11.23 -1.76
C SER A 123 1.70 12.69 -1.56
N ILE A 124 2.76 12.99 -0.80
CA ILE A 124 3.25 14.35 -0.59
C ILE A 124 3.69 14.98 -1.92
N PHE A 125 4.45 14.25 -2.73
CA PHE A 125 4.87 14.74 -4.03
C PHE A 125 3.71 14.89 -5.01
N SER A 126 2.78 13.94 -5.03
CA SER A 126 1.56 14.01 -5.83
C SER A 126 0.74 15.25 -5.47
N TYR A 127 0.58 15.54 -4.17
CA TYR A 127 -0.10 16.75 -3.71
C TYR A 127 0.57 18.03 -4.24
N LYS A 128 1.91 18.10 -4.23
CA LYS A 128 2.65 19.23 -4.81
C LYS A 128 2.41 19.38 -6.31
N LEU A 129 2.31 18.27 -7.06
CA LEU A 129 1.99 18.31 -8.49
C LEU A 129 0.58 18.83 -8.76
N PHE A 130 -0.38 18.61 -7.85
CA PHE A 130 -1.73 19.14 -8.00
C PHE A 130 -1.83 20.64 -7.65
N LYS A 131 -0.94 21.15 -6.82
CA LYS A 131 -0.95 22.54 -6.39
C LYS A 131 -0.37 23.48 -7.45
N ASN A 132 0.59 23.03 -8.24
CA ASN A 132 1.21 23.77 -9.36
C ASN A 132 0.49 23.48 -10.66
#